data_848a3fc7e52c9c3f763a4319b9d157d8
#
_entry.id   848a3fc7e52c9c3f763a4319b9d157d8
#
_cell.length_a   1.000
_cell.length_b   1.000
_cell.length_c   1.000
_cell.angle_alpha   90.00
_cell.angle_beta   90.00
_cell.angle_gamma   90.00
#
_symmetry.space_group_name_H-M   'P 1'
#
loop_
_entity.id
_entity.type
_entity.pdbx_description
1 polymer ?
#
loop_
_entity_poly.entity_id
_entity_poly.type
_entity_poly.pdbx_seq_one_letter_code
_entity_poly.pdbx_strand_id
1 'polypeptide(L)'
;MMRVGRYKYNKKLAIAARIRGHVVDQDIIDPTTGEVIIAAGERIPAAKTDLLAKKIQDAGVNDIYLRLEDRVVRVIGNNFVGAAAWLSEEEIEKAGINEMVHLPTLKQLLETAEQEGMDELAKIRLLHENLSALMPKHILIDDIVASISYLLNLPYGVGLTDDIDHLGNRRLRSVGELLQNQIRIGLARLERVVRERMSVQNQSEVKPQELINIRPVSAAIKEFFGSSPLSQFMDQPNPLAELTHKRRLSALGPGGLNRDRASFEVRDVHYSHY
;
A
#
# COMPACT_ATOMS: atom_id res chain seq x y z
N MET A 1 -4.80 3.07 -2.87
CA MET A 1 -3.32 2.90 -2.76
C MET A 1 -2.84 2.22 -4.04
N MET A 2 -1.67 2.57 -4.56
CA MET A 2 -1.08 1.84 -5.69
C MET A 2 -0.48 0.50 -5.21
N ARG A 3 -0.30 -0.47 -6.14
CA ARG A 3 0.35 -1.76 -5.87
C ARG A 3 1.70 -1.61 -5.15
N VAL A 4 2.55 -0.70 -5.65
CA VAL A 4 3.84 -0.40 -5.02
C VAL A 4 3.69 0.13 -3.58
N GLY A 5 2.69 0.95 -3.32
CA GLY A 5 2.40 1.45 -1.98
C GLY A 5 2.01 0.31 -1.03
N ARG A 6 1.15 -0.61 -1.48
CA ARG A 6 0.76 -1.80 -0.69
C ARG A 6 1.95 -2.69 -0.39
N TYR A 7 2.79 -2.96 -1.39
CA TYR A 7 4.00 -3.74 -1.21
C TYR A 7 4.94 -3.11 -0.16
N LYS A 8 5.22 -1.79 -0.24
CA LYS A 8 6.05 -1.09 0.74
C LYS A 8 5.46 -1.15 2.15
N TYR A 9 4.15 -0.99 2.26
CA TYR A 9 3.42 -1.05 3.51
C TYR A 9 3.54 -2.43 4.16
N ASN A 10 3.21 -3.48 3.41
CA ASN A 10 3.34 -4.85 3.88
C ASN A 10 4.77 -5.19 4.28
N LYS A 11 5.77 -4.79 3.47
CA LYS A 11 7.18 -5.03 3.78
C LYS A 11 7.62 -4.37 5.09
N LYS A 12 7.09 -3.20 5.42
CA LYS A 12 7.45 -2.45 6.63
C LYS A 12 6.71 -2.95 7.87
N LEU A 13 5.41 -3.22 7.74
CA LEU A 13 4.55 -3.66 8.83
C LEU A 13 4.61 -5.16 9.07
N ALA A 14 5.20 -5.93 8.17
CA ALA A 14 5.40 -7.36 8.32
C ALA A 14 6.12 -7.69 9.62
N ILE A 15 5.57 -8.64 10.37
CA ILE A 15 6.12 -9.03 11.66
C ILE A 15 7.54 -9.59 11.51
N ALA A 16 7.78 -10.37 10.46
CA ALA A 16 9.09 -10.98 10.17
C ALA A 16 10.24 -9.96 10.05
N ALA A 17 9.95 -8.76 9.53
CA ALA A 17 10.97 -7.72 9.40
C ALA A 17 11.34 -7.07 10.74
N ARG A 18 10.42 -7.11 11.71
CA ARG A 18 10.51 -6.40 12.99
C ARG A 18 11.07 -7.25 14.12
N ILE A 19 10.86 -8.56 14.07
CA ILE A 19 11.25 -9.50 15.16
C ILE A 19 12.69 -10.01 15.03
N ARG A 20 13.32 -9.86 13.86
CA ARG A 20 14.68 -10.35 13.63
C ARG A 20 15.70 -9.73 14.58
N GLY A 21 16.57 -10.57 15.11
CA GLY A 21 17.63 -10.16 16.03
C GLY A 21 17.19 -9.94 17.48
N HIS A 22 15.90 -10.09 17.77
CA HIS A 22 15.34 -9.93 19.10
C HIS A 22 15.10 -11.28 19.80
N VAL A 23 15.03 -11.26 21.12
CA VAL A 23 14.71 -12.41 21.96
C VAL A 23 13.19 -12.46 22.18
N VAL A 24 12.60 -13.65 22.07
CA VAL A 24 11.18 -13.85 22.28
C VAL A 24 10.88 -14.02 23.77
N ASP A 25 9.83 -13.38 24.25
CA ASP A 25 9.45 -13.46 25.68
C ASP A 25 8.55 -14.68 25.98
N GLN A 26 7.76 -15.12 25.02
CA GLN A 26 6.82 -16.22 25.13
C GLN A 26 7.02 -17.20 23.99
N ASP A 27 6.63 -18.48 24.21
CA ASP A 27 6.66 -19.47 23.14
C ASP A 27 5.81 -19.02 21.94
N ILE A 28 6.37 -19.09 20.74
CA ILE A 28 5.64 -18.84 19.51
C ILE A 28 5.16 -20.20 18.99
N ILE A 29 3.86 -20.38 19.00
CA ILE A 29 3.17 -21.60 18.60
C ILE A 29 2.53 -21.37 17.23
N ASP A 30 2.65 -22.33 16.34
CA ASP A 30 1.92 -22.35 15.08
C ASP A 30 0.42 -22.52 15.36
N PRO A 31 -0.44 -21.57 14.99
CA PRO A 31 -1.87 -21.65 15.28
C PRO A 31 -2.60 -22.77 14.50
N THR A 32 -1.94 -23.35 13.49
CA THR A 32 -2.53 -24.41 12.65
C THR A 32 -2.14 -25.80 13.14
N THR A 33 -0.86 -26.00 13.46
CA THR A 33 -0.32 -27.31 13.86
C THR A 33 -0.22 -27.49 15.37
N GLY A 34 -0.21 -26.40 16.13
CA GLY A 34 0.05 -26.44 17.58
C GLY A 34 1.51 -26.68 17.97
N GLU A 35 2.42 -26.76 17.00
CA GLU A 35 3.85 -26.94 17.26
C GLU A 35 4.51 -25.63 17.70
N VAL A 36 5.49 -25.74 18.62
CA VAL A 36 6.31 -24.60 19.02
C VAL A 36 7.33 -24.31 17.92
N ILE A 37 7.21 -23.14 17.28
CA ILE A 37 8.15 -22.69 16.25
C ILE A 37 9.46 -22.19 16.88
N ILE A 38 9.37 -21.48 18.00
CA ILE A 38 10.49 -20.96 18.79
C ILE A 38 10.07 -20.87 20.26
N ALA A 39 10.96 -21.27 21.15
CA ALA A 39 10.71 -21.25 22.59
C ALA A 39 11.01 -19.88 23.23
N ALA A 40 10.36 -19.59 24.34
CA ALA A 40 10.62 -18.39 25.13
C ALA A 40 12.10 -18.28 25.54
N GLY A 41 12.65 -17.09 25.43
CA GLY A 41 14.07 -16.81 25.70
C GLY A 41 15.02 -17.08 24.55
N GLU A 42 14.58 -17.68 23.47
CA GLU A 42 15.41 -17.86 22.28
C GLU A 42 15.48 -16.57 21.42
N ARG A 43 16.61 -16.41 20.74
CA ARG A 43 16.83 -15.27 19.84
C ARG A 43 16.49 -15.63 18.40
N ILE A 44 15.67 -14.81 17.76
CA ILE A 44 15.38 -14.93 16.34
C ILE A 44 16.62 -14.44 15.56
N PRO A 45 17.14 -15.22 14.60
CA PRO A 45 18.31 -14.83 13.82
C PRO A 45 18.11 -13.49 13.11
N ALA A 46 19.17 -12.64 13.13
CA ALA A 46 19.14 -11.32 12.48
C ALA A 46 19.33 -11.43 10.96
N ALA A 47 19.93 -12.52 10.47
CA ALA A 47 20.22 -12.70 9.06
C ALA A 47 18.94 -12.75 8.21
N LYS A 48 18.91 -11.99 7.11
CA LYS A 48 17.76 -12.00 6.17
C LYS A 48 17.65 -13.33 5.42
N THR A 49 18.71 -14.09 5.33
CA THR A 49 18.77 -15.43 4.73
C THR A 49 18.10 -16.49 5.61
N ASP A 50 17.97 -16.23 6.90
CA ASP A 50 17.26 -17.12 7.80
C ASP A 50 15.76 -16.98 7.62
N LEU A 51 15.11 -18.12 7.41
CA LEU A 51 13.69 -18.19 7.09
C LEU A 51 12.78 -18.25 8.31
N LEU A 52 13.33 -18.38 9.54
CA LEU A 52 12.53 -18.56 10.75
C LEU A 52 11.53 -17.44 10.97
N ALA A 53 11.96 -16.18 10.88
CA ALA A 53 11.07 -15.05 11.02
C ALA A 53 9.95 -15.03 9.97
N LYS A 54 10.26 -15.48 8.74
CA LYS A 54 9.28 -15.60 7.68
C LYS A 54 8.33 -16.77 7.95
N LYS A 55 8.83 -17.90 8.44
CA LYS A 55 8.01 -19.04 8.85
C LYS A 55 6.99 -18.66 9.92
N ILE A 56 7.41 -17.87 10.93
CA ILE A 56 6.51 -17.35 11.97
C ILE A 56 5.39 -16.50 11.36
N GLN A 57 5.72 -15.59 10.46
CA GLN A 57 4.73 -14.75 9.78
C GLN A 57 3.78 -15.58 8.90
N ASP A 58 4.32 -16.48 8.10
CA ASP A 58 3.56 -17.30 7.14
C ASP A 58 2.67 -18.33 7.87
N ALA A 59 3.02 -18.77 9.08
CA ALA A 59 2.16 -19.55 9.98
C ALA A 59 0.95 -18.74 10.50
N GLY A 60 0.93 -17.42 10.26
CA GLY A 60 -0.19 -16.55 10.66
C GLY A 60 -0.09 -15.98 12.07
N VAL A 61 1.08 -16.05 12.69
CA VAL A 61 1.33 -15.41 13.98
C VAL A 61 1.46 -13.90 13.76
N ASN A 62 0.52 -13.12 14.32
CA ASN A 62 0.45 -11.67 14.11
C ASN A 62 0.78 -10.84 15.37
N ASP A 63 0.94 -11.49 16.50
CA ASP A 63 1.17 -10.85 17.80
C ASP A 63 2.30 -11.56 18.53
N ILE A 64 3.37 -10.85 18.85
CA ILE A 64 4.58 -11.42 19.46
C ILE A 64 5.09 -10.50 20.55
N TYR A 65 5.53 -11.10 21.65
CA TYR A 65 6.17 -10.41 22.75
C TYR A 65 7.69 -10.58 22.64
N LEU A 66 8.40 -9.47 22.55
CA LEU A 66 9.86 -9.42 22.49
C LEU A 66 10.42 -8.95 23.83
N ARG A 67 11.43 -9.66 24.35
CA ARG A 67 12.16 -9.27 25.55
C ARG A 67 13.33 -8.38 25.15
N LEU A 68 13.28 -7.14 25.58
CA LEU A 68 14.40 -6.20 25.54
C LEU A 68 15.07 -6.15 26.92
N GLU A 69 16.20 -5.44 27.03
CA GLU A 69 16.98 -5.40 28.27
C GLU A 69 16.15 -4.96 29.48
N ASP A 70 15.32 -3.94 29.33
CA ASP A 70 14.56 -3.31 30.42
C ASP A 70 13.07 -3.67 30.44
N ARG A 71 12.52 -4.25 29.37
CA ARG A 71 11.09 -4.43 29.22
C ARG A 71 10.68 -5.47 28.18
N VAL A 72 9.41 -5.83 28.25
CA VAL A 72 8.75 -6.62 27.19
C VAL A 72 7.97 -5.68 26.29
N VAL A 73 8.14 -5.86 24.98
CA VAL A 73 7.50 -5.04 23.93
C VAL A 73 6.61 -5.93 23.09
N ARG A 74 5.37 -5.52 22.91
CA ARG A 74 4.40 -6.20 22.07
C ARG A 74 4.50 -5.70 20.63
N VAL A 75 4.68 -6.62 19.69
CA VAL A 75 4.78 -6.36 18.26
C VAL A 75 3.56 -6.94 17.56
N ILE A 76 2.75 -6.08 16.95
CA ILE A 76 1.55 -6.47 16.20
C ILE A 76 1.81 -6.24 14.71
N GLY A 77 1.61 -7.26 13.89
CA GLY A 77 1.70 -7.18 12.43
C GLY A 77 0.37 -6.76 11.80
N ASN A 78 0.33 -6.76 10.47
CA ASN A 78 -0.85 -6.36 9.70
C ASN A 78 -1.60 -7.54 9.04
N ASN A 79 -1.45 -8.74 9.56
CA ASN A 79 -2.14 -9.96 9.11
C ASN A 79 -1.92 -10.35 7.63
N PHE A 80 -0.80 -9.92 7.02
CA PHE A 80 -0.44 -10.35 5.67
C PHE A 80 0.59 -11.47 5.70
N VAL A 81 0.28 -12.55 4.96
CA VAL A 81 1.09 -13.77 4.86
C VAL A 81 1.41 -14.11 3.41
N GLY A 82 2.43 -14.94 3.19
CA GLY A 82 2.70 -15.52 1.89
C GLY A 82 1.65 -16.58 1.55
N ALA A 83 1.06 -16.51 0.37
CA ALA A 83 0.02 -17.46 -0.07
C ALA A 83 0.52 -18.92 -0.11
N ALA A 84 1.83 -19.14 -0.39
CA ALA A 84 2.43 -20.47 -0.50
C ALA A 84 2.44 -21.30 0.80
N ALA A 85 2.18 -20.69 1.95
CA ALA A 85 2.03 -21.41 3.21
C ALA A 85 0.62 -22.03 3.40
N TRP A 86 -0.35 -21.57 2.61
CA TRP A 86 -1.77 -21.90 2.79
C TRP A 86 -2.42 -22.50 1.56
N LEU A 87 -1.82 -22.32 0.40
CA LEU A 87 -2.33 -22.75 -0.90
C LEU A 87 -1.22 -23.46 -1.69
N SER A 88 -1.60 -24.40 -2.55
CA SER A 88 -0.67 -25.04 -3.49
C SER A 88 -0.21 -24.06 -4.58
N GLU A 89 0.92 -24.35 -5.22
CA GLU A 89 1.44 -23.51 -6.32
C GLU A 89 0.43 -23.41 -7.48
N GLU A 90 -0.28 -24.53 -7.80
CA GLU A 90 -1.29 -24.52 -8.84
C GLU A 90 -2.51 -23.66 -8.50
N GLU A 91 -2.98 -23.68 -7.25
CA GLU A 91 -4.08 -22.83 -6.79
C GLU A 91 -3.68 -21.35 -6.86
N ILE A 92 -2.46 -21.01 -6.46
CA ILE A 92 -1.93 -19.63 -6.51
C ILE A 92 -1.88 -19.10 -7.95
N GLU A 93 -1.34 -19.91 -8.87
CA GLU A 93 -1.20 -19.52 -10.26
C GLU A 93 -2.57 -19.38 -10.95
N LYS A 94 -3.43 -20.39 -10.81
CA LYS A 94 -4.78 -20.39 -11.42
C LYS A 94 -5.69 -19.32 -10.83
N ALA A 95 -5.61 -19.03 -9.52
CA ALA A 95 -6.34 -17.94 -8.90
C ALA A 95 -5.77 -16.55 -9.25
N GLY A 96 -4.52 -16.46 -9.74
CA GLY A 96 -3.86 -15.19 -10.07
C GLY A 96 -3.34 -14.40 -8.86
N ILE A 97 -3.02 -15.09 -7.77
CA ILE A 97 -2.46 -14.49 -6.56
C ILE A 97 -0.97 -14.24 -6.78
N ASN A 98 -0.54 -12.98 -6.76
CA ASN A 98 0.84 -12.59 -7.05
C ASN A 98 1.47 -11.68 -5.99
N GLU A 99 0.79 -11.46 -4.87
CA GLU A 99 1.22 -10.65 -3.73
C GLU A 99 0.90 -11.37 -2.42
N MET A 100 1.33 -10.80 -1.29
CA MET A 100 0.91 -11.27 0.03
C MET A 100 -0.60 -11.10 0.19
N VAL A 101 -1.22 -12.08 0.84
CA VAL A 101 -2.67 -12.12 1.06
C VAL A 101 -3.03 -11.77 2.51
N HIS A 102 -4.19 -11.20 2.69
CA HIS A 102 -4.75 -10.91 4.00
C HIS A 102 -5.30 -12.20 4.62
N LEU A 103 -4.65 -12.67 5.68
CA LEU A 103 -4.92 -13.98 6.30
C LEU A 103 -6.36 -14.16 6.79
N PRO A 104 -6.98 -13.20 7.52
CA PRO A 104 -8.36 -13.36 7.96
C PRO A 104 -9.33 -13.60 6.82
N THR A 105 -9.17 -12.84 5.71
CA THR A 105 -10.00 -13.02 4.52
C THR A 105 -9.75 -14.38 3.85
N LEU A 106 -8.47 -14.80 3.78
CA LEU A 106 -8.13 -16.12 3.21
C LEU A 106 -8.76 -17.25 4.01
N LYS A 107 -8.65 -17.21 5.36
CA LYS A 107 -9.27 -18.23 6.24
C LYS A 107 -10.77 -18.28 6.04
N GLN A 108 -11.45 -17.14 6.01
CA GLN A 108 -12.89 -17.07 5.78
C GLN A 108 -13.31 -17.72 4.46
N LEU A 109 -12.56 -17.48 3.37
CA LEU A 109 -12.85 -18.06 2.07
C LEU A 109 -12.58 -19.58 2.06
N LEU A 110 -11.52 -20.05 2.72
CA LEU A 110 -11.22 -21.47 2.84
C LEU A 110 -12.30 -22.19 3.68
N GLU A 111 -12.69 -21.62 4.80
CA GLU A 111 -13.79 -22.15 5.62
C GLU A 111 -15.12 -22.20 4.85
N THR A 112 -15.43 -21.18 4.04
CA THR A 112 -16.61 -21.19 3.18
C THR A 112 -16.53 -22.32 2.15
N ALA A 113 -15.37 -22.51 1.50
CA ALA A 113 -15.18 -23.56 0.52
C ALA A 113 -15.31 -24.97 1.14
N GLU A 114 -14.84 -25.16 2.37
CA GLU A 114 -14.97 -26.43 3.12
C GLU A 114 -16.42 -26.68 3.54
N GLN A 115 -17.12 -25.66 4.05
CA GLN A 115 -18.53 -25.78 4.49
C GLN A 115 -19.47 -26.11 3.33
N GLU A 116 -19.21 -25.55 2.15
CA GLU A 116 -20.00 -25.80 0.93
C GLU A 116 -19.54 -27.04 0.17
N GLY A 117 -18.49 -27.74 0.65
CA GLY A 117 -17.96 -28.95 0.01
C GLY A 117 -17.51 -28.72 -1.44
N MET A 118 -16.92 -27.55 -1.71
CA MET A 118 -16.48 -27.15 -3.05
C MET A 118 -15.37 -28.05 -3.57
N ASP A 119 -15.41 -28.36 -4.86
CA ASP A 119 -14.29 -28.98 -5.55
C ASP A 119 -13.12 -27.98 -5.73
N GLU A 120 -11.96 -28.49 -6.11
CA GLU A 120 -10.75 -27.67 -6.29
C GLU A 120 -10.95 -26.54 -7.29
N LEU A 121 -11.70 -26.78 -8.39
CA LEU A 121 -11.97 -25.75 -9.39
C LEU A 121 -12.91 -24.67 -8.88
N ALA A 122 -13.91 -25.04 -8.09
CA ALA A 122 -14.82 -24.08 -7.46
C ALA A 122 -14.09 -23.22 -6.41
N LYS A 123 -13.21 -23.83 -5.62
CA LYS A 123 -12.32 -23.12 -4.67
C LYS A 123 -11.44 -22.10 -5.39
N ILE A 124 -10.79 -22.48 -6.50
CA ILE A 124 -9.96 -21.55 -7.30
C ILE A 124 -10.80 -20.39 -7.85
N ARG A 125 -12.02 -20.64 -8.34
CA ARG A 125 -12.93 -19.59 -8.79
C ARG A 125 -13.33 -18.65 -7.68
N LEU A 126 -13.66 -19.16 -6.50
CA LEU A 126 -13.98 -18.38 -5.31
C LEU A 126 -12.82 -17.44 -4.93
N LEU A 127 -11.59 -17.96 -4.93
CA LEU A 127 -10.39 -17.15 -4.66
C LEU A 127 -10.18 -16.09 -5.74
N HIS A 128 -10.38 -16.43 -7.02
CA HIS A 128 -10.23 -15.49 -8.13
C HIS A 128 -11.27 -14.34 -8.09
N GLU A 129 -12.51 -14.63 -7.81
CA GLU A 129 -13.59 -13.63 -7.68
C GLU A 129 -13.33 -12.67 -6.51
N ASN A 130 -12.70 -13.15 -5.45
CA ASN A 130 -12.40 -12.37 -4.25
C ASN A 130 -10.96 -11.82 -4.17
N LEU A 131 -10.22 -11.76 -5.29
CA LEU A 131 -8.85 -11.22 -5.34
C LEU A 131 -8.73 -9.81 -4.75
N SER A 132 -9.72 -8.97 -4.97
CA SER A 132 -9.74 -7.60 -4.44
C SER A 132 -9.84 -7.52 -2.91
N ALA A 133 -10.42 -8.53 -2.29
CA ALA A 133 -10.53 -8.67 -0.84
C ALA A 133 -9.30 -9.38 -0.26
N LEU A 134 -8.73 -10.37 -0.96
CA LEU A 134 -7.50 -11.07 -0.59
C LEU A 134 -6.28 -10.16 -0.67
N MET A 135 -6.19 -9.34 -1.71
CA MET A 135 -5.08 -8.40 -1.95
C MET A 135 -5.61 -6.96 -1.97
N PRO A 136 -6.13 -6.43 -0.86
CA PRO A 136 -6.76 -5.12 -0.80
C PRO A 136 -5.76 -4.01 -1.12
N LYS A 137 -6.16 -3.06 -1.96
CA LYS A 137 -5.37 -1.87 -2.33
C LYS A 137 -5.73 -0.63 -1.50
N HIS A 138 -6.54 -0.79 -0.46
CA HIS A 138 -6.89 0.24 0.50
C HIS A 138 -6.28 -0.06 1.87
N ILE A 139 -6.29 0.89 2.78
CA ILE A 139 -5.81 0.73 4.15
C ILE A 139 -6.87 -0.05 4.94
N LEU A 140 -6.44 -1.10 5.64
CA LEU A 140 -7.26 -1.90 6.54
C LEU A 140 -7.10 -1.41 7.99
N ILE A 141 -8.00 -1.84 8.87
CA ILE A 141 -7.89 -1.59 10.31
C ILE A 141 -6.60 -2.21 10.86
N ASP A 142 -6.25 -3.41 10.40
CA ASP A 142 -5.01 -4.11 10.79
C ASP A 142 -3.75 -3.32 10.43
N ASP A 143 -3.75 -2.63 9.29
CA ASP A 143 -2.65 -1.75 8.93
C ASP A 143 -2.52 -0.56 9.90
N ILE A 144 -3.64 -0.01 10.35
CA ILE A 144 -3.65 1.11 11.31
C ILE A 144 -3.08 0.64 12.65
N VAL A 145 -3.57 -0.48 13.16
CA VAL A 145 -3.10 -1.08 14.44
C VAL A 145 -1.61 -1.42 14.34
N ALA A 146 -1.18 -2.08 13.26
CA ALA A 146 0.23 -2.40 13.04
C ALA A 146 1.10 -1.15 12.92
N SER A 147 0.61 -0.07 12.29
CA SER A 147 1.33 1.20 12.18
C SER A 147 1.50 1.88 13.55
N ILE A 148 0.47 1.87 14.38
CA ILE A 148 0.55 2.38 15.75
C ILE A 148 1.56 1.56 16.56
N SER A 149 1.46 0.22 16.51
CA SER A 149 2.44 -0.68 17.14
C SER A 149 3.86 -0.42 16.63
N TYR A 150 4.03 -0.17 15.33
CA TYR A 150 5.33 0.15 14.75
C TYR A 150 5.91 1.44 15.33
N LEU A 151 5.11 2.51 15.38
CA LEU A 151 5.53 3.81 15.92
C LEU A 151 5.90 3.75 17.40
N LEU A 152 5.09 3.05 18.20
CA LEU A 152 5.35 2.87 19.64
C LEU A 152 6.61 2.07 19.92
N ASN A 153 7.00 1.18 19.01
CA ASN A 153 8.16 0.29 19.17
C ASN A 153 9.47 0.89 18.63
N LEU A 154 9.41 1.92 17.78
CA LEU A 154 10.60 2.59 17.21
C LEU A 154 11.60 3.09 18.28
N PRO A 155 11.17 3.76 19.37
CA PRO A 155 12.10 4.24 20.41
C PRO A 155 12.90 3.12 21.09
N TYR A 156 12.40 1.89 21.00
CA TYR A 156 13.00 0.70 21.61
C TYR A 156 13.84 -0.14 20.64
N GLY A 157 14.10 0.39 19.45
CA GLY A 157 14.94 -0.28 18.44
C GLY A 157 14.22 -1.39 17.67
N VAL A 158 12.91 -1.56 17.86
CA VAL A 158 12.09 -2.52 17.10
C VAL A 158 11.48 -1.80 15.89
N GLY A 159 12.16 -1.90 14.77
CA GLY A 159 11.81 -1.20 13.54
C GLY A 159 12.92 -0.26 13.08
N LEU A 160 12.75 0.35 11.92
CA LEU A 160 13.72 1.26 11.31
C LEU A 160 13.02 2.54 10.85
N THR A 161 13.65 3.67 11.07
CA THR A 161 13.25 4.95 10.48
C THR A 161 13.65 4.99 9.02
N ASP A 162 12.80 5.57 8.17
CA ASP A 162 13.11 5.78 6.76
C ASP A 162 13.79 7.14 6.58
N ASP A 163 14.79 7.16 5.73
CA ASP A 163 15.37 8.40 5.24
C ASP A 163 14.47 8.97 4.13
N ILE A 164 13.96 10.18 4.33
CA ILE A 164 13.10 10.89 3.36
C ILE A 164 13.85 11.17 2.06
N ASP A 165 15.15 11.47 2.15
CA ASP A 165 15.96 11.83 0.99
C ASP A 165 16.51 10.62 0.24
N HIS A 166 16.39 9.41 0.83
CA HIS A 166 16.80 8.19 0.15
C HIS A 166 15.96 7.98 -1.12
N LEU A 167 16.63 7.78 -2.25
CA LEU A 167 15.99 7.72 -3.56
C LEU A 167 14.97 6.57 -3.69
N GLY A 168 15.09 5.51 -2.92
CA GLY A 168 14.06 4.47 -2.81
C GLY A 168 12.73 4.93 -2.21
N ASN A 169 12.72 6.06 -1.49
CA ASN A 169 11.52 6.65 -0.87
C ASN A 169 10.97 7.84 -1.66
N ARG A 170 11.72 8.35 -2.64
CA ARG A 170 11.29 9.42 -3.53
C ARG A 170 10.82 8.83 -4.85
N ARG A 171 9.66 9.25 -5.32
CA ARG A 171 8.98 8.70 -6.48
C ARG A 171 8.74 9.77 -7.54
N LEU A 172 9.07 9.47 -8.81
CA LEU A 172 8.66 10.32 -9.92
C LEU A 172 7.20 10.05 -10.27
N ARG A 173 6.40 11.09 -10.42
CA ARG A 173 5.04 11.00 -10.94
C ARG A 173 5.02 11.27 -12.43
N SER A 174 4.43 10.36 -13.19
CA SER A 174 4.20 10.57 -14.61
C SER A 174 3.03 11.52 -14.86
N VAL A 175 2.97 12.07 -16.07
CA VAL A 175 1.88 12.97 -16.49
C VAL A 175 0.51 12.30 -16.32
N GLY A 176 0.41 11.00 -16.65
CA GLY A 176 -0.84 10.25 -16.48
C GLY A 176 -1.36 10.22 -15.05
N GLU A 177 -0.48 10.04 -14.07
CA GLU A 177 -0.86 10.08 -12.65
C GLU A 177 -1.30 11.48 -12.20
N LEU A 178 -0.61 12.52 -12.64
CA LEU A 178 -0.97 13.90 -12.33
C LEU A 178 -2.35 14.25 -12.90
N LEU A 179 -2.62 13.90 -14.16
CA LEU A 179 -3.92 14.10 -14.79
C LEU A 179 -5.02 13.29 -14.14
N GLN A 180 -4.76 12.02 -13.78
CA GLN A 180 -5.71 11.19 -13.05
C GLN A 180 -6.14 11.85 -11.73
N ASN A 181 -5.20 12.42 -11.00
CA ASN A 181 -5.51 13.12 -9.75
C ASN A 181 -6.38 14.35 -9.99
N GLN A 182 -6.12 15.13 -11.04
CA GLN A 182 -6.94 16.30 -11.39
C GLN A 182 -8.36 15.90 -11.83
N ILE A 183 -8.48 14.85 -12.63
CA ILE A 183 -9.80 14.32 -13.03
C ILE A 183 -10.56 13.84 -11.78
N ARG A 184 -9.90 13.15 -10.85
CA ARG A 184 -10.51 12.69 -9.60
C ARG A 184 -11.04 13.87 -8.76
N ILE A 185 -10.27 14.96 -8.65
CA ILE A 185 -10.71 16.18 -7.97
C ILE A 185 -11.92 16.78 -8.68
N GLY A 186 -11.88 16.85 -10.02
CA GLY A 186 -12.99 17.35 -10.83
C GLY A 186 -14.26 16.52 -10.66
N LEU A 187 -14.15 15.18 -10.63
CA LEU A 187 -15.28 14.26 -10.41
C LEU A 187 -15.83 14.37 -9.00
N ALA A 188 -14.99 14.53 -7.97
CA ALA A 188 -15.47 14.75 -6.61
C ALA A 188 -16.23 16.08 -6.45
N ARG A 189 -15.77 17.14 -7.13
CA ARG A 189 -16.52 18.41 -7.19
C ARG A 189 -17.86 18.25 -7.94
N LEU A 190 -17.88 17.48 -9.01
CA LEU A 190 -19.10 17.17 -9.77
C LEU A 190 -20.08 16.36 -8.93
N GLU A 191 -19.61 15.31 -8.26
CA GLU A 191 -20.44 14.48 -7.35
C GLU A 191 -21.13 15.34 -6.30
N ARG A 192 -20.36 16.26 -5.66
CA ARG A 192 -20.92 17.17 -4.67
C ARG A 192 -22.05 18.04 -5.23
N VAL A 193 -21.84 18.62 -6.42
CA VAL A 193 -22.86 19.46 -7.07
C VAL A 193 -24.09 18.66 -7.46
N VAL A 194 -23.91 17.43 -7.96
CA VAL A 194 -25.02 16.53 -8.29
C VAL A 194 -25.83 16.20 -7.04
N ARG A 195 -25.16 15.86 -5.95
CA ARG A 195 -25.79 15.55 -4.65
C ARG A 195 -26.58 16.73 -4.11
N GLU A 196 -26.02 17.94 -4.17
CA GLU A 196 -26.72 19.17 -3.78
C GLU A 196 -27.97 19.42 -4.65
N ARG A 197 -27.90 19.23 -5.96
CA ARG A 197 -29.05 19.37 -6.87
C ARG A 197 -30.12 18.33 -6.62
N MET A 198 -29.74 17.08 -6.40
CA MET A 198 -30.67 15.99 -6.06
C MET A 198 -31.44 16.24 -4.77
N SER A 199 -30.85 16.92 -3.80
CA SER A 199 -31.53 17.25 -2.54
C SER A 199 -32.56 18.38 -2.67
N VAL A 200 -32.46 19.22 -3.70
CA VAL A 200 -33.34 20.39 -3.90
C VAL A 200 -34.44 20.12 -4.87
N GLN A 201 -34.26 19.21 -5.84
CA GLN A 201 -35.24 18.93 -6.91
C GLN A 201 -36.12 17.72 -6.57
N ASN A 202 -37.40 17.77 -7.00
CA ASN A 202 -38.33 16.66 -6.88
C ASN A 202 -37.86 15.49 -7.76
N GLN A 203 -37.70 14.32 -7.19
CA GLN A 203 -37.08 13.13 -7.82
C GLN A 203 -37.90 12.58 -9.03
N SER A 204 -39.15 12.94 -9.19
CA SER A 204 -40.05 12.37 -10.21
C SER A 204 -39.90 12.93 -11.62
N GLU A 205 -39.21 14.05 -11.81
CA GLU A 205 -39.14 14.75 -13.11
C GLU A 205 -37.73 15.04 -13.62
N VAL A 206 -36.69 14.69 -12.86
CA VAL A 206 -35.30 15.10 -13.16
C VAL A 206 -34.63 14.14 -14.13
N LYS A 207 -34.14 14.67 -15.25
CA LYS A 207 -33.30 13.92 -16.19
C LYS A 207 -31.82 13.94 -15.76
N PRO A 208 -31.06 12.85 -15.94
CA PRO A 208 -29.65 12.79 -15.61
C PRO A 208 -28.81 13.90 -16.25
N GLN A 209 -29.16 14.33 -17.44
CA GLN A 209 -28.51 15.41 -18.20
C GLN A 209 -28.63 16.78 -17.53
N GLU A 210 -29.65 17.02 -16.75
CA GLU A 210 -29.88 18.30 -16.03
C GLU A 210 -29.07 18.36 -14.72
N LEU A 211 -28.78 17.19 -14.14
CA LEU A 211 -28.00 17.06 -12.93
C LEU A 211 -26.49 17.18 -13.19
N ILE A 212 -26.04 16.61 -14.31
CA ILE A 212 -24.62 16.50 -14.62
C ILE A 212 -24.11 17.80 -15.28
N ASN A 213 -23.11 18.42 -14.65
CA ASN A 213 -22.43 19.59 -15.22
C ASN A 213 -20.93 19.26 -15.39
N ILE A 214 -20.44 19.30 -16.61
CA ILE A 214 -19.06 19.00 -16.97
C ILE A 214 -18.04 20.08 -16.56
N ARG A 215 -18.51 21.29 -16.23
CA ARG A 215 -17.67 22.45 -15.92
C ARG A 215 -16.67 22.21 -14.78
N PRO A 216 -16.98 21.53 -13.66
CA PRO A 216 -16.03 21.29 -12.57
C PRO A 216 -14.84 20.45 -13.03
N VAL A 217 -15.04 19.46 -13.91
CA VAL A 217 -13.96 18.62 -14.45
C VAL A 217 -13.06 19.43 -15.40
N SER A 218 -13.69 20.17 -16.32
CA SER A 218 -12.97 21.06 -17.25
C SER A 218 -12.18 22.15 -16.50
N ALA A 219 -12.75 22.71 -15.42
CA ALA A 219 -12.08 23.70 -14.59
C ALA A 219 -10.86 23.13 -13.87
N ALA A 220 -10.95 21.90 -13.32
CA ALA A 220 -9.84 21.25 -12.65
C ALA A 220 -8.66 20.98 -13.61
N ILE A 221 -8.95 20.55 -14.84
CA ILE A 221 -7.91 20.35 -15.86
C ILE A 221 -7.28 21.68 -16.28
N LYS A 222 -8.09 22.72 -16.51
CA LYS A 222 -7.58 24.05 -16.84
C LYS A 222 -6.75 24.67 -15.70
N GLU A 223 -7.15 24.47 -14.45
CA GLU A 223 -6.42 24.87 -13.26
C GLU A 223 -5.03 24.22 -13.21
N PHE A 224 -4.95 22.92 -13.51
CA PHE A 224 -3.67 22.21 -13.57
C PHE A 224 -2.73 22.79 -14.63
N PHE A 225 -3.17 22.96 -15.86
CA PHE A 225 -2.32 23.47 -16.94
C PHE A 225 -2.00 24.98 -16.80
N GLY A 226 -2.83 25.76 -16.15
CA GLY A 226 -2.65 27.20 -16.00
C GLY A 226 -1.91 27.64 -14.75
N SER A 227 -2.00 26.87 -13.65
CA SER A 227 -1.46 27.32 -12.34
C SER A 227 -0.53 26.32 -11.66
N SER A 228 -0.46 25.05 -12.12
CA SER A 228 0.44 24.09 -11.51
C SER A 228 1.91 24.42 -11.84
N PRO A 229 2.81 24.45 -10.82
CA PRO A 229 4.24 24.61 -11.05
C PRO A 229 4.87 23.51 -11.92
N LEU A 230 4.21 22.35 -12.04
CA LEU A 230 4.68 21.24 -12.85
C LEU A 230 4.34 21.40 -14.34
N SER A 231 3.37 22.27 -14.67
CA SER A 231 3.02 22.61 -16.04
C SER A 231 3.80 23.88 -16.43
N GLN A 232 4.79 23.73 -17.30
CA GLN A 232 5.69 24.80 -17.72
C GLN A 232 5.70 24.91 -19.23
N PHE A 233 6.00 26.10 -19.76
CA PHE A 233 6.29 26.26 -21.17
C PHE A 233 7.58 25.54 -21.54
N MET A 234 7.58 24.87 -22.68
CA MET A 234 8.77 24.20 -23.19
C MET A 234 9.73 25.20 -23.82
N ASP A 235 11.03 25.06 -23.49
CA ASP A 235 12.08 25.88 -24.11
C ASP A 235 12.26 25.42 -25.57
N GLN A 236 11.86 26.26 -26.52
CA GLN A 236 11.91 25.94 -27.96
C GLN A 236 13.02 26.66 -28.74
N PRO A 237 13.62 27.80 -28.29
CA PRO A 237 14.55 28.56 -29.10
C PRO A 237 15.84 27.84 -29.50
N ASN A 238 16.29 26.90 -28.63
CA ASN A 238 17.49 26.10 -28.85
C ASN A 238 17.15 24.60 -28.74
N PRO A 239 17.46 23.79 -29.77
CA PRO A 239 17.20 22.35 -29.74
C PRO A 239 17.84 21.61 -28.56
N LEU A 240 19.01 22.06 -28.09
CA LEU A 240 19.67 21.49 -26.91
C LEU A 240 18.90 21.81 -25.63
N ALA A 241 18.42 23.05 -25.48
CA ALA A 241 17.59 23.46 -24.34
C ALA A 241 16.26 22.69 -24.31
N GLU A 242 15.63 22.49 -25.47
CA GLU A 242 14.43 21.66 -25.60
C GLU A 242 14.68 20.21 -25.17
N LEU A 243 15.78 19.60 -25.62
CA LEU A 243 16.14 18.23 -25.24
C LEU A 243 16.41 18.11 -23.73
N THR A 244 17.15 19.05 -23.16
CA THR A 244 17.43 19.06 -21.71
C THR A 244 16.17 19.28 -20.89
N HIS A 245 15.25 20.13 -21.34
CA HIS A 245 13.95 20.34 -20.70
C HIS A 245 13.08 19.08 -20.74
N LYS A 246 13.02 18.37 -21.86
CA LYS A 246 12.30 17.09 -22.00
C LYS A 246 12.87 15.97 -21.09
N ARG A 247 14.18 15.98 -20.84
CA ARG A 247 14.86 15.00 -19.98
C ARG A 247 14.90 15.39 -18.49
N ARG A 248 14.33 16.53 -18.14
CA ARG A 248 14.29 16.97 -16.73
C ARG A 248 13.39 16.07 -15.91
N LEU A 249 13.92 15.56 -14.80
CA LEU A 249 13.23 14.65 -13.88
C LEU A 249 12.77 15.35 -12.61
N SER A 250 13.55 16.30 -12.13
CA SER A 250 13.21 17.11 -10.96
C SER A 250 12.80 18.53 -11.40
N ALA A 251 11.69 19.02 -10.89
CA ALA A 251 11.30 20.41 -11.12
C ALA A 251 12.18 21.41 -10.32
N LEU A 252 12.98 20.92 -9.37
CA LEU A 252 13.87 21.72 -8.53
C LEU A 252 15.21 21.99 -9.22
N GLY A 253 15.82 23.13 -8.93
CA GLY A 253 17.19 23.47 -9.34
C GLY A 253 17.27 24.56 -10.39
N PRO A 254 18.46 24.75 -11.03
CA PRO A 254 18.69 25.81 -12.01
C PRO A 254 17.69 25.73 -13.18
N GLY A 255 17.04 26.84 -13.49
CA GLY A 255 16.00 26.92 -14.52
C GLY A 255 14.66 26.27 -14.13
N GLY A 256 14.48 25.88 -12.87
CA GLY A 256 13.26 25.29 -12.33
C GLY A 256 12.74 26.01 -11.10
N LEU A 257 12.05 25.26 -10.22
CA LEU A 257 11.44 25.79 -8.99
C LEU A 257 12.46 25.90 -7.85
N ASN A 258 12.29 26.92 -7.00
CA ASN A 258 12.97 27.02 -5.72
C ASN A 258 12.33 26.06 -4.70
N ARG A 259 13.13 25.58 -3.72
CA ARG A 259 12.65 24.70 -2.65
C ARG A 259 11.43 25.26 -1.90
N ASP A 260 11.39 26.56 -1.68
CA ASP A 260 10.31 27.22 -0.94
C ASP A 260 8.97 27.23 -1.69
N ARG A 261 9.01 27.16 -3.03
CA ARG A 261 7.82 27.09 -3.90
C ARG A 261 7.42 25.66 -4.26
N ALA A 262 8.24 24.69 -3.91
CA ALA A 262 7.96 23.28 -4.17
C ALA A 262 7.20 22.68 -2.99
N SER A 263 5.95 22.28 -3.22
CA SER A 263 5.20 21.46 -2.27
C SER A 263 5.87 20.10 -2.08
N PHE A 264 5.52 19.40 -1.01
CA PHE A 264 6.01 18.03 -0.74
C PHE A 264 5.79 17.08 -1.93
N GLU A 265 4.71 17.27 -2.66
CA GLU A 265 4.35 16.48 -3.85
C GLU A 265 5.37 16.57 -5.00
N VAL A 266 6.04 17.72 -5.15
CA VAL A 266 7.04 17.94 -6.21
C VAL A 266 8.37 17.23 -5.93
N ARG A 267 8.57 16.75 -4.71
CA ARG A 267 9.81 16.06 -4.29
C ARG A 267 9.81 14.55 -4.55
N ASP A 268 8.67 13.97 -4.91
CA ASP A 268 8.55 12.53 -5.13
C ASP A 268 9.29 12.10 -6.42
N VAL A 269 10.02 11.00 -6.34
CA VAL A 269 10.74 10.39 -7.48
C VAL A 269 10.29 8.95 -7.65
N HIS A 270 10.02 8.53 -8.89
CA HIS A 270 9.60 7.18 -9.19
C HIS A 270 10.75 6.19 -9.00
N TYR A 271 10.47 5.00 -8.45
CA TYR A 271 11.49 3.99 -8.18
C TYR A 271 12.22 3.50 -9.45
N SER A 272 11.52 3.43 -10.59
CA SER A 272 12.12 3.01 -11.88
C SER A 272 13.18 3.99 -12.40
N HIS A 273 13.29 5.16 -11.79
CA HIS A 273 14.36 6.11 -12.09
C HIS A 273 15.72 5.65 -11.53
N TYR A 274 15.74 4.74 -10.60
CA TYR A 274 16.93 4.15 -10.01
C TYR A 274 17.28 2.82 -10.62
#